data_516c7ede4591d924cd64cb2cc1df04e5
#
_entry.id   516c7ede4591d924cd64cb2cc1df04e5
#
_cell.length_a   1.000
_cell.length_b   1.000
_cell.length_c   1.000
_cell.angle_alpha   90.00
_cell.angle_beta   90.00
_cell.angle_gamma   90.00
#
_symmetry.space_group_name_H-M   'P 1'
#
loop_
_entity.id
_entity.type
_entity.pdbx_description
1 polymer ?
#
loop_
_entity_poly.entity_id
_entity_poly.type
_entity_poly.pdbx_seq_one_letter_code
_entity_poly.pdbx_strand_id
1 'polypeptide(L)'
;MPIKYFEAPEIKKQVDQLAEECEFYHVVPQFVFCVRSKGSKARRTIARIHGLGRIWQGVLNLPPSYTIEVISEIYDRMSADDRERTLIHELMHIPGGFSGGFRPHKGYVERRNVDAVYKKLQSDRAAKKQKKLFFQ
;
A
#
# COMPACT_ATOMS: atom_id res chain seq x y z
N MET A 1 -17.68 18.22 -10.05
CA MET A 1 -17.38 17.03 -10.88
C MET A 1 -17.15 15.83 -9.96
N PRO A 2 -17.75 14.71 -10.26
CA PRO A 2 -17.51 13.49 -9.46
C PRO A 2 -16.09 12.98 -9.65
N ILE A 3 -15.61 12.31 -8.63
CA ILE A 3 -14.31 11.63 -8.68
C ILE A 3 -14.43 10.47 -9.67
N LYS A 4 -13.43 10.34 -10.53
CA LYS A 4 -13.32 9.20 -11.45
C LYS A 4 -12.24 8.24 -10.97
N TYR A 5 -12.49 6.95 -11.17
CA TYR A 5 -11.57 5.90 -10.76
C TYR A 5 -11.06 5.16 -11.99
N PHE A 6 -9.79 4.81 -11.96
CA PHE A 6 -9.11 4.13 -13.06
C PHE A 6 -8.32 2.94 -12.53
N GLU A 7 -8.21 1.91 -13.33
CA GLU A 7 -7.31 0.80 -13.02
C GLU A 7 -5.87 1.31 -12.90
N ALA A 8 -5.12 0.71 -11.99
CA ALA A 8 -3.73 1.12 -11.73
C ALA A 8 -2.82 -0.11 -11.67
N PRO A 9 -2.61 -0.82 -12.80
CA PRO A 9 -1.79 -2.03 -12.80
C PRO A 9 -0.34 -1.78 -12.39
N GLU A 10 0.20 -0.61 -12.71
CA GLU A 10 1.56 -0.22 -12.30
C GLU A 10 1.68 -0.06 -10.79
N ILE A 11 0.64 0.47 -10.14
CA ILE A 11 0.59 0.61 -8.68
C ILE A 11 0.42 -0.79 -8.04
N LYS A 12 -0.43 -1.63 -8.61
CA LYS A 12 -0.64 -2.98 -8.12
C LYS A 12 0.66 -3.78 -8.14
N LYS A 13 1.41 -3.71 -9.21
CA LYS A 13 2.70 -4.37 -9.33
C LYS A 13 3.67 -3.89 -8.24
N GLN A 14 3.71 -2.59 -8.01
CA GLN A 14 4.57 -1.98 -7.01
C GLN A 14 4.14 -2.39 -5.59
N VAL A 15 2.85 -2.41 -5.31
CA VAL A 15 2.31 -2.83 -4.01
C VAL A 15 2.65 -4.28 -3.72
N ASP A 16 2.48 -5.17 -4.69
CA ASP A 16 2.81 -6.59 -4.53
C ASP A 16 4.30 -6.76 -4.25
N GLN A 17 5.15 -6.05 -4.96
CA GLN A 17 6.60 -6.08 -4.76
C GLN A 17 6.98 -5.56 -3.38
N LEU A 18 6.39 -4.45 -2.94
CA LEU A 18 6.67 -3.88 -1.61
C LEU A 18 6.21 -4.82 -0.49
N ALA A 19 5.05 -5.46 -0.63
CA ALA A 19 4.56 -6.40 0.36
C ALA A 19 5.52 -7.59 0.52
N GLU A 20 6.09 -8.07 -0.57
CA GLU A 20 7.09 -9.14 -0.55
C GLU A 20 8.41 -8.67 0.05
N GLU A 21 8.95 -7.55 -0.45
CA GLU A 21 10.24 -7.02 0.02
C GLU A 21 10.21 -6.61 1.49
N CYS A 22 9.09 -6.04 1.97
CA CYS A 22 8.91 -5.66 3.36
C CYS A 22 8.50 -6.84 4.26
N GLU A 23 8.38 -8.03 3.69
CA GLU A 23 8.02 -9.25 4.43
C GLU A 23 6.65 -9.13 5.12
N PHE A 24 5.70 -8.47 4.46
CA PHE A 24 4.32 -8.36 4.94
C PHE A 24 3.53 -9.62 4.61
N TYR A 25 3.90 -10.75 5.25
CA TYR A 25 3.35 -12.07 4.93
C TYR A 25 1.89 -12.25 5.30
N HIS A 26 1.35 -11.34 6.12
CA HIS A 26 -0.08 -11.32 6.44
C HIS A 26 -0.94 -10.74 5.30
N VAL A 27 -0.33 -10.08 4.36
CA VAL A 27 -1.04 -9.51 3.19
C VAL A 27 -1.28 -10.63 2.17
N VAL A 28 -2.53 -10.73 1.71
CA VAL A 28 -2.93 -11.68 0.67
C VAL A 28 -3.03 -10.92 -0.65
N PRO A 29 -2.01 -11.01 -1.53
CA PRO A 29 -1.95 -10.14 -2.71
C PRO A 29 -3.15 -10.25 -3.65
N GLN A 30 -3.73 -11.45 -3.79
CA GLN A 30 -4.89 -11.67 -4.65
C GLN A 30 -6.10 -10.83 -4.25
N PHE A 31 -6.15 -10.38 -2.99
CA PHE A 31 -7.29 -9.64 -2.44
C PHE A 31 -6.91 -8.21 -2.04
N VAL A 32 -5.80 -7.71 -2.59
CA VAL A 32 -5.41 -6.30 -2.51
C VAL A 32 -5.46 -5.71 -3.92
N PHE A 33 -6.35 -4.77 -4.11
CA PHE A 33 -6.59 -4.11 -5.39
C PHE A 33 -6.04 -2.69 -5.34
N CYS A 34 -5.72 -2.13 -6.49
CA CYS A 34 -5.20 -0.77 -6.58
C CYS A 34 -5.93 0.00 -7.67
N VAL A 35 -6.31 1.24 -7.34
CA VAL A 35 -6.95 2.16 -8.27
C VAL A 35 -6.32 3.53 -8.16
N ARG A 36 -6.45 4.30 -9.22
CA ARG A 36 -6.17 5.73 -9.23
C ARG A 36 -7.47 6.50 -9.22
N SER A 37 -7.50 7.61 -8.51
CA SER A 37 -8.62 8.53 -8.59
C SER A 37 -8.17 9.88 -9.14
N LYS A 38 -9.09 10.57 -9.82
CA LYS A 38 -8.93 11.93 -10.32
C LYS A 38 -10.19 12.72 -10.01
N GLY A 39 -10.01 14.00 -9.74
CA GLY A 39 -11.12 14.90 -9.43
C GLY A 39 -11.39 15.07 -7.95
N SER A 40 -10.54 14.52 -7.09
CA SER A 40 -10.63 14.75 -5.65
C SER A 40 -10.25 16.18 -5.31
N LYS A 41 -10.94 16.76 -4.34
CA LYS A 41 -10.60 18.07 -3.78
C LYS A 41 -9.59 17.95 -2.63
N ALA A 42 -9.11 16.75 -2.33
CA ALA A 42 -8.13 16.53 -1.30
C ALA A 42 -6.83 17.26 -1.63
N ARG A 43 -6.24 17.91 -0.62
CA ARG A 43 -5.00 18.68 -0.79
C ARG A 43 -3.81 18.00 -0.15
N ARG A 44 -4.04 17.16 0.87
CA ARG A 44 -2.99 16.51 1.66
C ARG A 44 -3.05 15.00 1.65
N THR A 45 -4.17 14.43 1.28
CA THR A 45 -4.34 12.99 1.22
C THR A 45 -3.75 12.47 -0.09
N ILE A 46 -2.71 11.66 0.01
CA ILE A 46 -1.98 11.12 -1.14
C ILE A 46 -2.61 9.82 -1.60
N ALA A 47 -3.01 9.00 -0.64
CA ALA A 47 -3.61 7.69 -0.86
C ALA A 47 -4.56 7.34 0.28
N ARG A 48 -5.42 6.37 0.03
CA ARG A 48 -6.35 5.82 1.03
C ARG A 48 -6.42 4.32 0.85
N ILE A 49 -6.68 3.62 1.95
CA ILE A 49 -7.00 2.20 1.86
C ILE A 49 -8.45 2.00 2.25
N HIS A 50 -9.15 1.18 1.47
CA HIS A 50 -10.55 0.80 1.67
C HIS A 50 -10.59 -0.69 1.98
N GLY A 51 -11.34 -1.07 3.01
CA GLY A 51 -11.53 -2.47 3.36
C GLY A 51 -12.95 -2.90 3.08
N LEU A 52 -13.12 -4.14 2.65
CA LEU A 52 -14.43 -4.74 2.48
C LEU A 52 -14.92 -5.19 3.87
N GLY A 53 -15.92 -4.49 4.41
CA GLY A 53 -16.47 -4.79 5.74
C GLY A 53 -17.10 -6.16 5.82
N ARG A 54 -17.20 -6.70 7.03
CA ARG A 54 -17.71 -8.05 7.29
C ARG A 54 -19.11 -8.29 6.74
N ILE A 55 -19.99 -7.30 6.89
CA ILE A 55 -21.36 -7.43 6.39
C ILE A 55 -21.38 -7.62 4.87
N TRP A 56 -20.53 -6.87 4.15
CA TRP A 56 -20.41 -7.00 2.70
C TRP A 56 -19.78 -8.33 2.29
N GLN A 57 -18.81 -8.81 3.05
CA GLN A 57 -18.21 -10.13 2.83
C GLN A 57 -19.28 -11.22 2.88
N GLY A 58 -20.16 -11.14 3.88
CA GLY A 58 -21.24 -12.10 4.05
C GLY A 58 -22.31 -11.99 2.97
N VAL A 59 -22.80 -10.77 2.72
CA VAL A 59 -23.89 -10.53 1.75
C VAL A 59 -23.47 -10.89 0.33
N LEU A 60 -22.25 -10.53 -0.05
CA LEU A 60 -21.73 -10.74 -1.40
C LEU A 60 -21.00 -12.08 -1.55
N ASN A 61 -20.81 -12.81 -0.46
CA ASN A 61 -20.04 -14.05 -0.43
C ASN A 61 -18.63 -13.86 -1.00
N LEU A 62 -17.96 -12.82 -0.54
CA LEU A 62 -16.60 -12.46 -0.95
C LEU A 62 -15.64 -12.59 0.24
N PRO A 63 -14.36 -12.93 -0.01
CA PRO A 63 -13.36 -12.95 1.04
C PRO A 63 -13.00 -11.53 1.48
N PRO A 64 -12.33 -11.37 2.63
CA PRO A 64 -11.76 -10.09 3.03
C PRO A 64 -10.88 -9.52 1.90
N SER A 65 -11.07 -8.24 1.59
CA SER A 65 -10.39 -7.60 0.47
C SER A 65 -10.10 -6.14 0.79
N TYR A 66 -9.09 -5.61 0.17
CA TYR A 66 -8.67 -4.21 0.33
C TYR A 66 -8.46 -3.57 -1.02
N THR A 67 -8.69 -2.27 -1.10
CA THR A 67 -8.35 -1.47 -2.28
C THR A 67 -7.51 -0.27 -1.82
N ILE A 68 -6.34 -0.12 -2.41
CA ILE A 68 -5.51 1.07 -2.22
C ILE A 68 -5.83 2.03 -3.36
N GLU A 69 -6.29 3.22 -2.99
CA GLU A 69 -6.59 4.30 -3.92
C GLU A 69 -5.48 5.34 -3.84
N VAL A 70 -4.80 5.62 -4.94
CA VAL A 70 -3.86 6.75 -5.00
C VAL A 70 -4.55 7.94 -5.66
N ILE A 71 -4.39 9.12 -5.06
CA ILE A 71 -4.93 10.37 -5.60
C ILE A 71 -3.92 10.90 -6.59
N SER A 72 -4.22 10.75 -7.88
CA SER A 72 -3.25 10.98 -8.97
C SER A 72 -2.64 12.37 -8.93
N GLU A 73 -3.45 13.40 -8.67
CA GLU A 73 -2.99 14.80 -8.66
C GLU A 73 -1.87 15.05 -7.65
N ILE A 74 -1.88 14.32 -6.55
CA ILE A 74 -0.86 14.48 -5.50
C ILE A 74 0.25 13.45 -5.65
N TYR A 75 -0.13 12.19 -5.83
CA TYR A 75 0.81 11.07 -5.92
C TYR A 75 1.82 11.25 -7.06
N ASP A 76 1.35 11.70 -8.23
CA ASP A 76 2.21 11.82 -9.41
C ASP A 76 3.24 12.93 -9.30
N ARG A 77 3.06 13.86 -8.36
CA ARG A 77 4.03 14.94 -8.12
C ARG A 77 5.08 14.58 -7.09
N MET A 78 4.96 13.42 -6.45
CA MET A 78 5.87 13.01 -5.38
C MET A 78 7.12 12.33 -5.93
N SER A 79 8.18 12.35 -5.13
CA SER A 79 9.40 11.59 -5.44
C SER A 79 9.12 10.08 -5.39
N ALA A 80 9.97 9.30 -6.04
CA ALA A 80 9.87 7.84 -5.99
C ALA A 80 9.91 7.32 -4.56
N ASP A 81 10.78 7.88 -3.72
CA ASP A 81 10.90 7.49 -2.32
C ASP A 81 9.61 7.77 -1.53
N ASP A 82 9.02 8.94 -1.72
CA ASP A 82 7.79 9.30 -1.03
C ASP A 82 6.59 8.49 -1.50
N ARG A 83 6.56 8.12 -2.79
CA ARG A 83 5.54 7.21 -3.32
C ARG A 83 5.64 5.84 -2.65
N GLU A 84 6.84 5.31 -2.52
CA GLU A 84 7.05 4.01 -1.85
C GLU A 84 6.62 4.07 -0.38
N ARG A 85 7.02 5.12 0.34
CA ARG A 85 6.59 5.31 1.74
C ARG A 85 5.08 5.36 1.86
N THR A 86 4.42 6.03 0.93
CA THR A 86 2.96 6.13 0.91
C THR A 86 2.31 4.76 0.75
N LEU A 87 2.79 3.94 -0.17
CA LEU A 87 2.24 2.61 -0.39
C LEU A 87 2.52 1.68 0.81
N ILE A 88 3.69 1.79 1.41
CA ILE A 88 4.04 1.06 2.65
C ILE A 88 3.08 1.48 3.78
N HIS A 89 2.83 2.79 3.92
CA HIS A 89 1.90 3.33 4.91
C HIS A 89 0.52 2.67 4.79
N GLU A 90 -0.01 2.60 3.57
CA GLU A 90 -1.32 2.00 3.34
C GLU A 90 -1.32 0.49 3.63
N LEU A 91 -0.28 -0.22 3.21
CA LEU A 91 -0.15 -1.64 3.51
C LEU A 91 -0.06 -1.92 5.01
N MET A 92 0.57 -1.03 5.76
CA MET A 92 0.69 -1.16 7.22
C MET A 92 -0.64 -1.02 7.97
N HIS A 93 -1.64 -0.43 7.34
CA HIS A 93 -2.99 -0.39 7.89
C HIS A 93 -3.68 -1.76 7.90
N ILE A 94 -3.21 -2.71 7.11
CA ILE A 94 -3.79 -4.05 7.06
C ILE A 94 -3.38 -4.83 8.30
N PRO A 95 -4.34 -5.31 9.12
CA PRO A 95 -4.01 -6.08 10.31
C PRO A 95 -3.51 -7.49 10.00
N GLY A 96 -2.85 -8.11 10.96
CA GLY A 96 -2.31 -9.46 10.81
C GLY A 96 -3.32 -10.52 10.42
N GLY A 97 -4.60 -10.33 10.80
CA GLY A 97 -5.67 -11.27 10.44
C GLY A 97 -6.26 -11.07 9.04
N PHE A 98 -5.88 -10.04 8.33
CA PHE A 98 -6.41 -9.72 6.99
C PHE A 98 -7.94 -9.83 6.93
N SER A 99 -8.61 -9.11 7.81
CA SER A 99 -10.05 -9.31 8.09
C SER A 99 -11.00 -8.33 7.39
N GLY A 100 -10.45 -7.30 6.75
CA GLY A 100 -11.22 -6.16 6.19
C GLY A 100 -11.21 -4.94 7.10
N GLY A 101 -10.69 -5.07 8.34
CA GLY A 101 -10.50 -3.96 9.26
C GLY A 101 -9.12 -3.31 9.10
N PHE A 102 -8.83 -2.35 9.97
CA PHE A 102 -7.60 -1.54 9.86
C PHE A 102 -6.87 -1.41 11.19
N ARG A 103 -5.55 -1.28 11.12
CA ARG A 103 -4.73 -0.78 12.22
C ARG A 103 -4.78 0.74 12.24
N PRO A 104 -4.91 1.37 13.42
CA PRO A 104 -4.94 2.84 13.52
C PRO A 104 -3.55 3.43 13.28
N HIS A 105 -3.52 4.75 13.04
CA HIS A 105 -2.26 5.46 12.93
C HIS A 105 -1.47 5.40 14.25
N LYS A 106 -2.13 5.75 15.35
CA LYS A 106 -1.48 5.80 16.66
C LYS A 106 -0.99 4.43 17.10
N GLY A 107 0.31 4.31 17.31
CA GLY A 107 0.95 3.09 17.79
C GLY A 107 1.29 2.07 16.71
N TYR A 108 0.76 2.21 15.50
CA TYR A 108 0.96 1.23 14.43
C TYR A 108 1.44 1.85 13.13
N VAL A 109 0.71 2.84 12.62
CA VAL A 109 1.03 3.45 11.32
C VAL A 109 1.39 4.91 11.53
N GLU A 110 2.47 5.14 12.24
CA GLU A 110 3.04 6.47 12.44
C GLU A 110 4.21 6.66 11.49
N ARG A 111 4.54 7.94 11.22
CA ARG A 111 5.64 8.27 10.32
C ARG A 111 6.94 7.54 10.68
N ARG A 112 7.27 7.48 11.98
CA ARG A 112 8.48 6.77 12.44
C ARG A 112 8.47 5.28 12.13
N ASN A 113 7.29 4.65 12.19
CA ASN A 113 7.14 3.23 11.86
C ASN A 113 7.32 2.99 10.36
N VAL A 114 6.71 3.84 9.54
CA VAL A 114 6.87 3.78 8.08
C VAL A 114 8.32 4.01 7.68
N ASP A 115 8.96 5.03 8.27
CA ASP A 115 10.37 5.34 8.00
C ASP A 115 11.29 4.19 8.40
N ALA A 116 11.01 3.52 9.52
CA ALA A 116 11.79 2.37 9.96
C ALA A 116 11.68 1.20 8.97
N VAL A 117 10.46 0.92 8.49
CA VAL A 117 10.23 -0.12 7.48
C VAL A 117 10.96 0.24 6.18
N TYR A 118 10.84 1.48 5.75
CA TYR A 118 11.48 1.93 4.51
C TYR A 118 13.01 1.87 4.60
N LYS A 119 13.57 2.27 5.74
CA LYS A 119 15.01 2.20 5.99
C LYS A 119 15.52 0.76 5.90
N LYS A 120 14.79 -0.18 6.51
CA LYS A 120 15.12 -1.61 6.42
C LYS A 120 15.04 -2.10 4.97
N LEU A 121 14.00 -1.70 4.25
CA LEU A 121 13.85 -2.05 2.84
C LEU A 121 15.03 -1.57 2.01
N GLN A 122 15.47 -0.34 2.19
CA GLN A 122 16.64 0.21 1.49
C GLN A 122 17.90 -0.56 1.82
N SER A 123 18.10 -0.90 3.10
CA SER A 123 19.24 -1.70 3.55
C SER A 123 19.23 -3.09 2.92
N ASP A 124 18.08 -3.76 2.90
CA ASP A 124 17.91 -5.07 2.30
C ASP A 124 18.17 -5.04 0.79
N ARG A 125 17.71 -3.99 0.11
CA ARG A 125 17.95 -3.79 -1.33
C ARG A 125 19.44 -3.58 -1.62
N ALA A 126 20.13 -2.79 -0.80
CA ALA A 126 21.56 -2.54 -0.95
C ALA A 126 22.37 -3.81 -0.74
N ALA A 127 22.06 -4.59 0.30
CA ALA A 127 22.70 -5.86 0.59
C ALA A 127 22.51 -6.88 -0.54
N LYS A 128 21.30 -6.96 -1.07
CA LYS A 128 20.96 -7.85 -2.20
C LYS A 128 21.71 -7.46 -3.48
N LYS A 129 21.81 -6.17 -3.75
CA LYS A 129 22.54 -5.64 -4.91
C LYS A 129 24.03 -5.97 -4.78
N GLN A 130 24.62 -5.77 -3.61
CA GLN A 130 26.02 -6.06 -3.36
C GLN A 130 26.33 -7.53 -3.52
N LYS A 131 25.49 -8.41 -2.98
CA LYS A 131 25.61 -9.85 -3.13
C LYS A 131 25.56 -10.27 -4.60
N LYS A 132 24.65 -9.69 -5.37
CA LYS A 132 24.52 -9.95 -6.81
C LYS A 132 25.79 -9.55 -7.57
N LEU A 133 26.38 -8.41 -7.24
CA LEU A 133 27.63 -7.97 -7.84
C LEU A 133 28.79 -8.89 -7.50
N PHE A 134 28.84 -9.39 -6.28
CA PHE A 134 29.90 -10.27 -5.82
C PHE A 134 29.90 -11.61 -6.57
N PHE A 135 28.75 -12.13 -6.92
CA PHE A 135 28.60 -13.44 -7.58
C PHE A 135 28.44 -13.37 -9.09
N GLN A 136 28.67 -12.23 -9.72
CA GLN A 136 28.66 -12.11 -11.18
C GLN A 136 29.91 -12.72 -11.85
#